data_6efcd5cd84554bb4bf84ccd5ec60ea8a
#
_entry.id   6efcd5cd84554bb4bf84ccd5ec60ea8a
#
_cell.length_a   1.000
_cell.length_b   1.000
_cell.length_c   1.000
_cell.angle_alpha   90.00
_cell.angle_beta   90.00
_cell.angle_gamma   90.00
#
_symmetry.space_group_name_H-M   'P 1'
#
loop_
_entity.id
_entity.type
_entity.pdbx_description
1 polymer ?
#
loop_
_entity_poly.entity_id
_entity_poly.type
_entity_poly.pdbx_seq_one_letter_code
_entity_poly.pdbx_strand_id
1 'polypeptide(L)'
;TRKNNAFFQKKHASASTDLPKILKACGFDFFIIDCEHGSFTTREVADMICVARAIELPGMVRIPELRREHVLHCMELGAAGLLLPNTETAEQARQLVDYAKYAPMGHRGVSLSRPHTDFLKQDSAAYMQSANRDTVLLCQIESQLGVSNIDAIMAVDGIDGAMIGPNDMSQDFGILGQYAHPAMQAAFRQVIDAAARHGKISGAHFGAAAPLQPWLSQGMTLNMCSSDLGLLMSGAKELSCLR
;
A
#
# COMPACT_ATOMS: atom_id res chain seq x y z
N THR A 1 -19.50 -13.28 -7.00
CA THR A 1 -18.12 -13.01 -6.55
C THR A 1 -17.38 -12.35 -7.70
N ARG A 2 -17.39 -11.00 -7.77
CA ARG A 2 -16.47 -10.26 -8.62
C ARG A 2 -15.07 -10.53 -8.08
N LYS A 3 -14.15 -11.05 -8.90
CA LYS A 3 -12.71 -11.01 -8.62
C LYS A 3 -12.34 -9.52 -8.68
N ASN A 4 -12.24 -8.88 -7.53
CA ASN A 4 -11.89 -7.47 -7.42
C ASN A 4 -10.38 -7.36 -7.68
N ASN A 5 -10.00 -7.21 -8.95
CA ASN A 5 -8.70 -6.69 -9.29
C ASN A 5 -8.76 -5.18 -9.02
N ALA A 6 -8.33 -4.76 -7.84
CA ALA A 6 -8.24 -3.35 -7.52
C ALA A 6 -7.10 -2.73 -8.33
N PHE A 7 -7.41 -1.77 -9.19
CA PHE A 7 -6.40 -1.00 -9.93
C PHE A 7 -6.00 0.24 -9.14
N PHE A 8 -4.69 0.49 -9.13
CA PHE A 8 -4.10 1.45 -8.24
C PHE A 8 -3.01 2.30 -8.91
N GLN A 9 -2.84 3.51 -8.40
CA GLN A 9 -1.77 4.41 -8.77
C GLN A 9 -0.89 4.79 -7.58
N LYS A 10 0.44 4.77 -7.77
CA LYS A 10 1.43 5.26 -6.84
C LYS A 10 1.69 6.75 -7.08
N LYS A 11 1.75 7.57 -6.04
CA LYS A 11 1.98 9.01 -6.13
C LYS A 11 3.41 9.34 -5.68
N HIS A 12 4.18 9.98 -6.54
CA HIS A 12 5.57 10.32 -6.25
C HIS A 12 5.84 11.82 -6.08
N ALA A 13 5.12 12.71 -6.76
CA ALA A 13 5.56 14.10 -6.86
C ALA A 13 4.46 15.17 -6.84
N SER A 14 3.21 14.86 -7.20
CA SER A 14 2.17 15.89 -7.22
C SER A 14 1.44 16.00 -5.90
N ALA A 15 1.64 17.07 -5.15
CA ALA A 15 0.90 17.40 -3.92
C ALA A 15 -0.50 17.99 -4.18
N SER A 16 -0.99 17.95 -5.42
CA SER A 16 -2.31 18.50 -5.77
C SER A 16 -3.45 17.71 -5.13
N THR A 17 -4.35 18.40 -4.47
CA THR A 17 -5.61 17.86 -3.94
C THR A 17 -6.62 17.51 -5.04
N ASP A 18 -6.38 17.88 -6.29
CA ASP A 18 -7.20 17.47 -7.43
C ASP A 18 -6.91 16.04 -7.87
N LEU A 19 -5.70 15.53 -7.61
CA LEU A 19 -5.33 14.21 -8.07
C LEU A 19 -6.23 13.08 -7.51
N PRO A 20 -6.60 13.04 -6.23
CA PRO A 20 -7.58 12.05 -5.75
C PRO A 20 -8.91 12.10 -6.53
N LYS A 21 -9.40 13.31 -6.89
CA LYS A 21 -10.63 13.47 -7.69
C LYS A 21 -10.46 12.94 -9.10
N ILE A 22 -9.32 13.23 -9.75
CA ILE A 22 -8.99 12.71 -11.09
C ILE A 22 -8.95 11.19 -11.05
N LEU A 23 -8.26 10.59 -10.08
CA LEU A 23 -8.19 9.13 -9.93
C LEU A 23 -9.58 8.52 -9.74
N LYS A 24 -10.42 9.10 -8.88
CA LYS A 24 -11.82 8.66 -8.69
C LYS A 24 -12.60 8.72 -9.99
N ALA A 25 -12.49 9.85 -10.73
CA ALA A 25 -13.18 10.03 -12.01
C ALA A 25 -12.69 9.05 -13.09
N CYS A 26 -11.43 8.61 -13.03
CA CYS A 26 -10.86 7.60 -13.91
C CYS A 26 -11.16 6.16 -13.48
N GLY A 27 -11.90 5.94 -12.37
CA GLY A 27 -12.33 4.62 -11.94
C GLY A 27 -11.30 3.83 -11.14
N PHE A 28 -10.33 4.49 -10.52
CA PHE A 28 -9.41 3.84 -9.58
C PHE A 28 -10.13 3.50 -8.27
N ASP A 29 -9.82 2.35 -7.69
CA ASP A 29 -10.44 1.87 -6.45
C ASP A 29 -9.78 2.47 -5.21
N PHE A 30 -8.51 2.84 -5.28
CA PHE A 30 -7.71 3.43 -4.20
C PHE A 30 -6.40 4.04 -4.74
N PHE A 31 -5.62 4.70 -3.90
CA PHE A 31 -4.25 5.14 -4.22
C PHE A 31 -3.32 5.06 -3.01
N ILE A 32 -1.99 5.05 -3.23
CA ILE A 32 -0.98 5.13 -2.17
C ILE A 32 -0.17 6.42 -2.33
N ILE A 33 0.01 7.16 -1.26
CA ILE A 33 0.97 8.25 -1.16
C ILE A 33 2.30 7.63 -0.75
N ASP A 34 3.33 7.86 -1.56
CA ASP A 34 4.64 7.30 -1.33
C ASP A 34 5.52 8.26 -0.53
N CYS A 35 5.63 8.02 0.77
CA CYS A 35 6.50 8.82 1.65
C CYS A 35 7.90 8.23 1.81
N GLU A 36 8.22 7.10 1.18
CA GLU A 36 9.58 6.54 1.14
C GLU A 36 10.43 7.19 0.05
N HIS A 37 9.96 7.15 -1.21
CA HIS A 37 10.67 7.75 -2.34
C HIS A 37 10.06 9.08 -2.80
N GLY A 38 8.90 9.46 -2.26
CA GLY A 38 8.27 10.75 -2.52
C GLY A 38 8.74 11.82 -1.55
N SER A 39 8.64 13.09 -1.94
CA SER A 39 9.06 14.24 -1.15
C SER A 39 7.90 14.91 -0.41
N PHE A 40 6.89 14.14 0.01
CA PHE A 40 5.71 14.70 0.67
C PHE A 40 5.95 15.07 2.12
N THR A 41 5.54 16.28 2.47
CA THR A 41 5.40 16.70 3.86
C THR A 41 4.15 16.10 4.50
N THR A 42 4.13 16.00 5.82
CA THR A 42 2.95 15.54 6.58
C THR A 42 1.70 16.38 6.24
N ARG A 43 1.85 17.67 5.96
CA ARG A 43 0.75 18.55 5.58
C ARG A 43 0.15 18.17 4.23
N GLU A 44 0.97 17.92 3.23
CA GLU A 44 0.51 17.50 1.91
C GLU A 44 -0.20 16.14 1.97
N VAL A 45 0.31 15.21 2.77
CA VAL A 45 -0.37 13.93 3.03
C VAL A 45 -1.74 14.18 3.66
N ALA A 46 -1.83 15.06 4.67
CA ALA A 46 -3.09 15.41 5.33
C ALA A 46 -4.12 15.99 4.36
N ASP A 47 -3.72 16.93 3.52
CA ASP A 47 -4.60 17.59 2.55
C ASP A 47 -5.14 16.59 1.53
N MET A 48 -4.31 15.67 1.04
CA MET A 48 -4.72 14.63 0.09
C MET A 48 -5.64 13.59 0.72
N ILE A 49 -5.33 13.11 1.92
CA ILE A 49 -6.18 12.16 2.63
C ILE A 49 -7.53 12.78 2.98
N CYS A 50 -7.55 14.05 3.38
CA CYS A 50 -8.79 14.78 3.66
C CYS A 50 -9.72 14.80 2.42
N VAL A 51 -9.19 15.15 1.25
CA VAL A 51 -9.97 15.11 0.00
C VAL A 51 -10.40 13.70 -0.36
N ALA A 52 -9.49 12.72 -0.24
CA ALA A 52 -9.77 11.33 -0.55
C ALA A 52 -10.93 10.76 0.29
N ARG A 53 -10.95 11.05 1.58
CA ARG A 53 -12.04 10.70 2.49
C ARG A 53 -13.36 11.35 2.08
N ALA A 54 -13.35 12.64 1.76
CA ALA A 54 -14.56 13.40 1.36
C ALA A 54 -15.20 12.87 0.06
N ILE A 55 -14.43 12.24 -0.82
CA ILE A 55 -14.92 11.65 -2.08
C ILE A 55 -15.03 10.12 -2.03
N GLU A 56 -14.83 9.52 -0.87
CA GLU A 56 -14.88 8.05 -0.69
C GLU A 56 -13.93 7.30 -1.64
N LEU A 57 -12.69 7.78 -1.77
CA LEU A 57 -11.61 7.09 -2.44
C LEU A 57 -10.54 6.71 -1.41
N PRO A 58 -10.36 5.44 -1.04
CA PRO A 58 -9.37 5.05 -0.05
C PRO A 58 -7.96 5.53 -0.43
N GLY A 59 -7.35 6.34 0.44
CA GLY A 59 -5.96 6.76 0.32
C GLY A 59 -5.11 6.05 1.36
N MET A 60 -4.13 5.27 0.92
CA MET A 60 -3.15 4.60 1.77
C MET A 60 -1.84 5.39 1.77
N VAL A 61 -0.93 5.08 2.69
CA VAL A 61 0.40 5.71 2.75
C VAL A 61 1.47 4.62 2.82
N ARG A 62 2.46 4.69 1.93
CA ARG A 62 3.73 3.97 2.14
C ARG A 62 4.58 4.82 3.07
N ILE A 63 4.78 4.33 4.28
CA ILE A 63 5.59 5.03 5.29
C ILE A 63 7.07 4.92 4.94
N PRO A 64 7.92 5.90 5.33
CA PRO A 64 9.35 5.87 4.99
C PRO A 64 10.10 4.77 5.74
N GLU A 65 9.68 4.44 6.95
CA GLU A 65 10.28 3.43 7.81
C GLU A 65 9.33 3.02 8.94
N LEU A 66 9.62 1.90 9.61
CA LEU A 66 8.83 1.41 10.74
C LEU A 66 9.18 2.19 12.03
N ARG A 67 8.56 3.35 12.18
CA ARG A 67 8.57 4.13 13.43
C ARG A 67 7.16 4.40 13.90
N ARG A 68 6.96 4.33 15.22
CA ARG A 68 5.66 4.61 15.83
C ARG A 68 5.10 5.97 15.41
N GLU A 69 5.96 6.98 15.30
CA GLU A 69 5.58 8.34 14.88
C GLU A 69 4.98 8.36 13.48
N HIS A 70 5.64 7.75 12.48
CA HIS A 70 5.15 7.70 11.12
C HIS A 70 3.82 6.97 11.01
N VAL A 71 3.70 5.82 11.68
CA VAL A 71 2.46 5.04 11.71
C VAL A 71 1.33 5.84 12.34
N LEU A 72 1.56 6.40 13.54
CA LEU A 72 0.54 7.14 14.29
C LEU A 72 0.06 8.36 13.51
N HIS A 73 0.96 9.17 12.95
CA HIS A 73 0.60 10.36 12.19
C HIS A 73 -0.28 10.00 10.99
N CYS A 74 0.11 9.02 10.18
CA CYS A 74 -0.70 8.61 9.02
C CYS A 74 -2.10 8.12 9.43
N MET A 75 -2.18 7.34 10.52
CA MET A 75 -3.46 6.86 11.03
C MET A 75 -4.34 8.00 11.59
N GLU A 76 -3.76 9.00 12.25
CA GLU A 76 -4.50 10.17 12.76
C GLU A 76 -4.96 11.13 11.65
N LEU A 77 -4.29 11.16 10.51
CA LEU A 77 -4.74 11.87 9.31
C LEU A 77 -5.91 11.16 8.61
N GLY A 78 -6.18 9.91 8.96
CA GLY A 78 -7.29 9.13 8.41
C GLY A 78 -6.92 8.35 7.15
N ALA A 79 -5.65 7.97 7.00
CA ALA A 79 -5.25 7.03 5.95
C ALA A 79 -6.05 5.73 6.06
N ALA A 80 -6.52 5.20 4.93
CA ALA A 80 -7.27 3.95 4.88
C ALA A 80 -6.40 2.72 5.20
N GLY A 81 -5.09 2.87 5.10
CA GLY A 81 -4.14 1.82 5.42
C GLY A 81 -2.70 2.26 5.23
N LEU A 82 -1.79 1.35 5.53
CA LEU A 82 -0.35 1.57 5.43
C LEU A 82 0.32 0.46 4.61
N LEU A 83 1.37 0.85 3.90
CA LEU A 83 2.32 -0.07 3.29
C LEU A 83 3.67 0.11 4.00
N LEU A 84 4.16 -0.95 4.63
CA LEU A 84 5.48 -0.98 5.27
C LEU A 84 6.51 -1.45 4.24
N PRO A 85 7.47 -0.61 3.83
CA PRO A 85 8.56 -1.03 2.96
C PRO A 85 9.55 -1.95 3.68
N ASN A 86 10.39 -2.63 2.94
CA ASN A 86 11.52 -3.43 3.43
C ASN A 86 11.13 -4.41 4.57
N THR A 87 9.97 -5.05 4.43
CA THR A 87 9.52 -6.01 5.45
C THR A 87 10.20 -7.36 5.25
N GLU A 88 11.01 -7.76 6.21
CA GLU A 88 11.81 -8.97 6.16
C GLU A 88 11.44 -9.99 7.25
N THR A 89 10.77 -9.55 8.33
CA THR A 89 10.51 -10.41 9.49
C THR A 89 9.07 -10.29 10.00
N ALA A 90 8.57 -11.35 10.60
CA ALA A 90 7.28 -11.35 11.29
C ALA A 90 7.25 -10.37 12.48
N GLU A 91 8.42 -10.06 13.06
CA GLU A 91 8.51 -9.06 14.15
C GLU A 91 8.21 -7.66 13.65
N GLN A 92 8.75 -7.25 12.49
CA GLN A 92 8.40 -5.98 11.86
C GLN A 92 6.89 -5.91 11.56
N ALA A 93 6.31 -7.00 11.06
CA ALA A 93 4.88 -7.08 10.80
C ALA A 93 4.04 -6.92 12.09
N ARG A 94 4.42 -7.62 13.18
CA ARG A 94 3.78 -7.45 14.51
C ARG A 94 3.90 -6.03 15.02
N GLN A 95 5.05 -5.42 14.88
CA GLN A 95 5.28 -4.05 15.32
C GLN A 95 4.44 -3.03 14.52
N LEU A 96 4.24 -3.25 13.21
CA LEU A 96 3.32 -2.44 12.42
C LEU A 96 1.88 -2.53 12.96
N VAL A 97 1.42 -3.74 13.25
CA VAL A 97 0.08 -3.97 13.84
C VAL A 97 -0.02 -3.27 15.19
N ASP A 98 0.99 -3.42 16.06
CA ASP A 98 1.05 -2.82 17.38
C ASP A 98 0.90 -1.29 17.34
N TYR A 99 1.56 -0.65 16.39
CA TYR A 99 1.51 0.81 16.24
C TYR A 99 0.24 1.32 15.56
N ALA A 100 -0.36 0.54 14.64
CA ALA A 100 -1.47 0.97 13.80
C ALA A 100 -2.85 0.64 14.36
N LYS A 101 -2.98 -0.45 15.13
CA LYS A 101 -4.27 -0.95 15.65
C LYS A 101 -4.46 -0.58 17.13
N TYR A 102 -5.71 -0.36 17.50
CA TYR A 102 -6.10 -0.18 18.89
C TYR A 102 -6.16 -1.51 19.66
N ALA A 103 -6.15 -1.45 20.98
CA ALA A 103 -6.37 -2.62 21.82
C ALA A 103 -7.68 -3.35 21.46
N PRO A 104 -7.73 -4.70 21.52
CA PRO A 104 -6.68 -5.59 22.02
C PRO A 104 -5.63 -5.99 20.98
N MET A 105 -5.74 -5.56 19.71
CA MET A 105 -4.86 -5.97 18.62
C MET A 105 -3.49 -5.30 18.67
N GLY A 106 -3.43 -4.06 19.16
CA GLY A 106 -2.21 -3.27 19.25
C GLY A 106 -2.31 -2.19 20.33
N HIS A 107 -1.34 -1.27 20.31
CA HIS A 107 -1.22 -0.19 21.32
C HIS A 107 -1.24 1.21 20.67
N ARG A 108 -1.99 1.38 19.58
CA ARG A 108 -2.19 2.70 18.97
C ARG A 108 -2.70 3.70 20.03
N GLY A 109 -2.08 4.88 20.12
CA GLY A 109 -2.52 5.94 21.01
C GLY A 109 -3.95 6.41 20.69
N VAL A 110 -4.74 6.66 21.74
CA VAL A 110 -6.14 7.06 21.60
C VAL A 110 -6.27 8.59 21.64
N SER A 111 -6.61 9.18 20.50
CA SER A 111 -6.97 10.61 20.38
C SER A 111 -8.10 10.72 19.35
N LEU A 112 -9.35 10.73 19.81
CA LEU A 112 -10.53 10.64 18.95
C LEU A 112 -11.11 11.99 18.50
N SER A 113 -10.39 13.09 18.70
CA SER A 113 -10.73 14.44 18.18
C SER A 113 -9.71 14.84 17.12
N ARG A 114 -9.63 14.08 16.04
CA ARG A 114 -8.64 14.20 14.98
C ARG A 114 -9.29 14.04 13.59
N PRO A 115 -8.57 14.30 12.48
CA PRO A 115 -9.12 14.14 11.13
C PRO A 115 -9.70 12.75 10.83
N HIS A 116 -9.14 11.67 11.37
CA HIS A 116 -9.65 10.31 11.15
C HIS A 116 -11.06 10.06 11.72
N THR A 117 -11.52 10.92 12.64
CA THR A 117 -12.90 10.89 13.17
C THR A 117 -13.77 12.02 12.64
N ASP A 118 -13.26 12.83 11.70
CA ASP A 118 -13.88 14.07 11.22
C ASP A 118 -14.28 15.03 12.37
N PHE A 119 -13.53 14.95 13.50
CA PHE A 119 -13.77 15.68 14.74
C PHE A 119 -15.15 15.43 15.37
N LEU A 120 -15.85 14.39 14.93
CA LEU A 120 -17.17 14.04 15.45
C LEU A 120 -17.04 13.25 16.75
N LYS A 121 -17.93 13.57 17.70
CA LYS A 121 -18.08 12.77 18.92
C LYS A 121 -18.83 11.49 18.60
N GLN A 122 -18.23 10.36 18.93
CA GLN A 122 -18.79 9.03 18.68
C GLN A 122 -18.51 8.08 19.86
N ASP A 123 -19.14 6.92 19.86
CA ASP A 123 -18.80 5.87 20.83
C ASP A 123 -17.38 5.37 20.57
N SER A 124 -16.51 5.56 21.56
CA SER A 124 -15.08 5.26 21.43
C SER A 124 -14.79 3.79 21.19
N ALA A 125 -15.53 2.90 21.85
CA ALA A 125 -15.32 1.46 21.74
C ALA A 125 -15.75 0.95 20.35
N ALA A 126 -16.92 1.37 19.88
CA ALA A 126 -17.41 1.03 18.56
C ALA A 126 -16.51 1.57 17.46
N TYR A 127 -16.02 2.81 17.61
CA TYR A 127 -15.07 3.40 16.67
C TYR A 127 -13.75 2.59 16.60
N MET A 128 -13.14 2.29 17.74
CA MET A 128 -11.87 1.55 17.77
C MET A 128 -12.00 0.15 17.17
N GLN A 129 -13.14 -0.52 17.38
CA GLN A 129 -13.42 -1.81 16.73
C GLN A 129 -13.53 -1.67 15.21
N SER A 130 -14.28 -0.70 14.71
CA SER A 130 -14.40 -0.46 13.26
C SER A 130 -13.05 -0.05 12.66
N ALA A 131 -12.31 0.84 13.30
CA ALA A 131 -10.98 1.26 12.84
C ALA A 131 -10.01 0.06 12.76
N ASN A 132 -10.02 -0.84 13.75
CA ASN A 132 -9.20 -2.05 13.70
C ASN A 132 -9.57 -2.98 12.55
N ARG A 133 -10.87 -3.13 12.25
CA ARG A 133 -11.35 -3.96 11.13
C ARG A 133 -11.06 -3.34 9.78
N ASP A 134 -11.25 -2.01 9.64
CA ASP A 134 -11.30 -1.33 8.35
C ASP A 134 -9.93 -0.78 7.91
N THR A 135 -8.95 -0.68 8.83
CA THR A 135 -7.58 -0.27 8.49
C THR A 135 -6.81 -1.40 7.81
N VAL A 136 -6.32 -1.16 6.60
CA VAL A 136 -5.53 -2.13 5.82
C VAL A 136 -4.04 -1.99 6.11
N LEU A 137 -3.37 -3.08 6.46
CA LEU A 137 -1.93 -3.13 6.70
C LEU A 137 -1.25 -4.11 5.74
N LEU A 138 -0.34 -3.57 4.93
CA LEU A 138 0.40 -4.32 3.92
C LEU A 138 1.90 -4.32 4.23
N CYS A 139 2.54 -5.47 4.03
CA CYS A 139 3.98 -5.64 4.10
C CYS A 139 4.59 -5.67 2.70
N GLN A 140 5.54 -4.78 2.39
CA GLN A 140 6.25 -4.82 1.11
C GLN A 140 7.43 -5.78 1.19
N ILE A 141 7.41 -6.78 0.32
CA ILE A 141 8.40 -7.86 0.24
C ILE A 141 9.29 -7.59 -0.97
N GLU A 142 10.56 -7.32 -0.71
CA GLU A 142 11.48 -6.82 -1.73
C GLU A 142 12.94 -7.25 -1.53
N SER A 143 13.14 -8.29 -0.67
CA SER A 143 14.44 -8.93 -0.47
C SER A 143 14.31 -10.46 -0.41
N GLN A 144 15.41 -11.17 -0.60
CA GLN A 144 15.48 -12.63 -0.45
C GLN A 144 15.09 -13.07 0.96
N LEU A 145 15.49 -12.28 1.97
CA LEU A 145 15.14 -12.55 3.36
C LEU A 145 13.63 -12.40 3.59
N GLY A 146 13.02 -11.34 3.07
CA GLY A 146 11.56 -11.14 3.11
C GLY A 146 10.80 -12.28 2.43
N VAL A 147 11.27 -12.74 1.27
CA VAL A 147 10.69 -13.90 0.57
C VAL A 147 10.84 -15.19 1.39
N SER A 148 12.00 -15.43 1.99
CA SER A 148 12.22 -16.63 2.81
C SER A 148 11.34 -16.68 4.06
N ASN A 149 11.01 -15.52 4.63
CA ASN A 149 10.19 -15.37 5.83
C ASN A 149 8.71 -15.11 5.54
N ILE A 150 8.28 -15.13 4.28
CA ILE A 150 6.95 -14.67 3.87
C ILE A 150 5.80 -15.39 4.60
N ASP A 151 5.95 -16.69 4.84
CA ASP A 151 4.91 -17.47 5.52
C ASP A 151 4.73 -17.00 6.97
N ALA A 152 5.83 -16.76 7.69
CA ALA A 152 5.81 -16.22 9.05
C ALA A 152 5.26 -14.77 9.10
N ILE A 153 5.56 -13.95 8.08
CA ILE A 153 5.02 -12.59 7.95
C ILE A 153 3.51 -12.65 7.72
N MET A 154 3.05 -13.52 6.81
CA MET A 154 1.62 -13.67 6.52
C MET A 154 0.83 -14.35 7.64
N ALA A 155 1.49 -15.07 8.55
CA ALA A 155 0.84 -15.63 9.73
C ALA A 155 0.49 -14.58 10.80
N VAL A 156 1.01 -13.35 10.69
CA VAL A 156 0.77 -12.29 11.70
C VAL A 156 -0.67 -11.78 11.61
N ASP A 157 -1.42 -11.93 12.71
CA ASP A 157 -2.76 -11.36 12.82
C ASP A 157 -2.73 -9.84 12.71
N GLY A 158 -3.71 -9.28 11.98
CA GLY A 158 -3.80 -7.83 11.74
C GLY A 158 -3.04 -7.33 10.49
N ILE A 159 -2.22 -8.17 9.85
CA ILE A 159 -1.70 -7.93 8.51
C ILE A 159 -2.72 -8.44 7.48
N ASP A 160 -3.00 -7.63 6.47
CA ASP A 160 -4.01 -7.93 5.45
C ASP A 160 -3.39 -8.51 4.17
N GLY A 161 -2.10 -8.29 3.93
CA GLY A 161 -1.44 -8.82 2.74
C GLY A 161 0.00 -8.43 2.53
N ALA A 162 0.54 -8.92 1.41
CA ALA A 162 1.89 -8.63 0.94
C ALA A 162 1.87 -7.90 -0.41
N MET A 163 2.76 -6.91 -0.53
CA MET A 163 3.03 -6.19 -1.77
C MET A 163 4.46 -6.47 -2.22
N ILE A 164 4.62 -6.95 -3.44
CA ILE A 164 5.96 -7.20 -4.00
C ILE A 164 6.53 -5.90 -4.54
N GLY A 165 7.77 -5.56 -4.14
CA GLY A 165 8.58 -4.50 -4.70
C GLY A 165 9.58 -5.05 -5.73
N PRO A 166 9.21 -5.15 -7.04
CA PRO A 166 10.00 -5.90 -8.02
C PRO A 166 11.36 -5.27 -8.31
N ASN A 167 11.52 -3.96 -8.20
CA ASN A 167 12.79 -3.30 -8.46
C ASN A 167 13.82 -3.68 -7.39
N ASP A 168 13.51 -3.42 -6.13
CA ASP A 168 14.40 -3.68 -5.02
C ASP A 168 14.62 -5.19 -4.85
N MET A 169 13.57 -6.00 -5.02
CA MET A 169 13.71 -7.47 -5.04
C MET A 169 14.70 -7.93 -6.13
N SER A 170 14.58 -7.42 -7.35
CA SER A 170 15.50 -7.81 -8.44
C SER A 170 16.93 -7.32 -8.20
N GLN A 171 17.10 -6.19 -7.53
CA GLN A 171 18.40 -5.69 -7.10
C GLN A 171 19.01 -6.61 -6.05
N ASP A 172 18.27 -6.99 -5.01
CA ASP A 172 18.71 -7.86 -3.92
C ASP A 172 19.08 -9.28 -4.44
N PHE A 173 18.37 -9.76 -5.47
CA PHE A 173 18.71 -11.00 -6.18
C PHE A 173 19.92 -10.86 -7.12
N GLY A 174 20.50 -9.67 -7.30
CA GLY A 174 21.61 -9.43 -8.21
C GLY A 174 21.24 -9.49 -9.71
N ILE A 175 19.97 -9.32 -10.05
CA ILE A 175 19.41 -9.42 -11.41
C ILE A 175 18.50 -8.22 -11.72
N LEU A 176 18.95 -7.02 -11.37
CA LEU A 176 18.18 -5.79 -11.49
C LEU A 176 17.42 -5.66 -12.82
N GLY A 177 16.10 -5.46 -12.71
CA GLY A 177 15.21 -5.27 -13.86
C GLY A 177 14.85 -6.55 -14.63
N GLN A 178 15.42 -7.71 -14.31
CA GLN A 178 15.15 -8.98 -14.99
C GLN A 178 13.92 -9.70 -14.38
N TYR A 179 12.75 -9.07 -14.45
CA TYR A 179 11.51 -9.58 -13.81
C TYR A 179 11.05 -10.95 -14.36
N ALA A 180 11.44 -11.31 -15.58
CA ALA A 180 11.19 -12.63 -16.17
C ALA A 180 12.18 -13.71 -15.73
N HIS A 181 13.22 -13.36 -14.96
CA HIS A 181 14.21 -14.32 -14.48
C HIS A 181 13.54 -15.40 -13.59
N PRO A 182 13.92 -16.70 -13.70
CA PRO A 182 13.29 -17.79 -12.95
C PRO A 182 13.25 -17.56 -11.44
N ALA A 183 14.30 -16.96 -10.85
CA ALA A 183 14.33 -16.65 -9.42
C ALA A 183 13.23 -15.63 -9.03
N MET A 184 13.02 -14.59 -9.85
CA MET A 184 11.93 -13.62 -9.62
C MET A 184 10.57 -14.27 -9.73
N GLN A 185 10.38 -15.13 -10.76
CA GLN A 185 9.12 -15.85 -10.95
C GLN A 185 8.82 -16.79 -9.76
N ALA A 186 9.84 -17.47 -9.23
CA ALA A 186 9.71 -18.30 -8.05
C ALA A 186 9.37 -17.49 -6.80
N ALA A 187 10.04 -16.35 -6.58
CA ALA A 187 9.78 -15.45 -5.45
C ALA A 187 8.34 -14.88 -5.48
N PHE A 188 7.88 -14.42 -6.64
CA PHE A 188 6.49 -13.97 -6.82
C PHE A 188 5.48 -15.06 -6.47
N ARG A 189 5.71 -16.29 -6.99
CA ARG A 189 4.86 -17.43 -6.68
C ARG A 189 4.83 -17.72 -5.18
N GLN A 190 5.99 -17.72 -4.53
CA GLN A 190 6.08 -17.97 -3.09
C GLN A 190 5.29 -16.94 -2.28
N VAL A 191 5.34 -15.65 -2.64
CA VAL A 191 4.57 -14.59 -1.96
C VAL A 191 3.07 -14.77 -2.20
N ILE A 192 2.63 -15.04 -3.43
CA ILE A 192 1.22 -15.27 -3.77
C ILE A 192 0.67 -16.47 -3.01
N ASP A 193 1.39 -17.58 -3.02
CA ASP A 193 0.96 -18.82 -2.38
C ASP A 193 0.92 -18.70 -0.85
N ALA A 194 1.88 -17.99 -0.25
CA ALA A 194 1.87 -17.70 1.19
C ALA A 194 0.66 -16.83 1.57
N ALA A 195 0.42 -15.75 0.86
CA ALA A 195 -0.75 -14.91 1.12
C ALA A 195 -2.05 -15.72 0.99
N ALA A 196 -2.18 -16.53 -0.05
CA ALA A 196 -3.35 -17.38 -0.27
C ALA A 196 -3.56 -18.42 0.86
N ARG A 197 -2.50 -19.07 1.36
CA ARG A 197 -2.58 -20.02 2.49
C ARG A 197 -3.14 -19.37 3.75
N HIS A 198 -2.81 -18.11 3.99
CA HIS A 198 -3.27 -17.34 5.15
C HIS A 198 -4.57 -16.57 4.88
N GLY A 199 -5.22 -16.74 3.72
CA GLY A 199 -6.45 -16.03 3.35
C GLY A 199 -6.26 -14.52 3.17
N LYS A 200 -5.03 -14.09 2.83
CA LYS A 200 -4.62 -12.69 2.70
C LYS A 200 -4.42 -12.31 1.24
N ILE A 201 -4.36 -11.00 0.98
CA ILE A 201 -4.16 -10.47 -0.37
C ILE A 201 -2.68 -10.46 -0.74
N SER A 202 -2.41 -10.59 -2.04
CA SER A 202 -1.07 -10.35 -2.60
C SER A 202 -1.14 -9.35 -3.73
N GLY A 203 -0.09 -8.57 -3.90
CA GLY A 203 0.00 -7.54 -4.92
C GLY A 203 1.41 -7.28 -5.39
N ALA A 204 1.53 -6.49 -6.47
CA ALA A 204 2.81 -5.94 -6.92
C ALA A 204 2.62 -4.57 -7.56
N HIS A 205 3.69 -3.77 -7.55
CA HIS A 205 3.72 -2.48 -8.25
C HIS A 205 4.66 -2.54 -9.44
N PHE A 206 4.15 -2.21 -10.63
CA PHE A 206 4.94 -2.02 -11.84
C PHE A 206 4.66 -0.67 -12.50
N GLY A 207 5.64 -0.11 -13.20
CA GLY A 207 5.48 1.13 -13.96
C GLY A 207 4.52 1.01 -15.16
N ALA A 208 4.17 -0.21 -15.59
CA ALA A 208 3.24 -0.50 -16.67
C ALA A 208 2.38 -1.72 -16.37
N ALA A 209 1.25 -1.87 -17.08
CA ALA A 209 0.31 -2.97 -16.85
C ALA A 209 0.82 -4.33 -17.37
N ALA A 210 1.61 -4.33 -18.45
CA ALA A 210 2.04 -5.57 -19.11
C ALA A 210 2.76 -6.57 -18.17
N PRO A 211 3.70 -6.17 -17.29
CA PRO A 211 4.32 -7.10 -16.34
C PRO A 211 3.38 -7.66 -15.27
N LEU A 212 2.24 -6.99 -14.99
CA LEU A 212 1.23 -7.47 -14.03
C LEU A 212 0.33 -8.56 -14.61
N GLN A 213 0.05 -8.50 -15.92
CA GLN A 213 -0.92 -9.38 -16.58
C GLN A 213 -0.75 -10.89 -16.28
N PRO A 214 0.46 -11.47 -16.31
CA PRO A 214 0.64 -12.88 -16.00
C PRO A 214 0.22 -13.27 -14.57
N TRP A 215 0.30 -12.34 -13.63
CA TRP A 215 0.07 -12.59 -12.20
C TRP A 215 -1.41 -12.51 -11.82
N LEU A 216 -2.22 -11.78 -12.60
CA LEU A 216 -3.67 -11.67 -12.37
C LEU A 216 -4.36 -13.04 -12.42
N SER A 217 -3.99 -13.86 -13.40
CA SER A 217 -4.53 -15.22 -13.53
C SER A 217 -3.99 -16.20 -12.49
N GLN A 218 -2.92 -15.80 -11.77
CA GLN A 218 -2.22 -16.65 -10.81
C GLN A 218 -2.59 -16.35 -9.37
N GLY A 219 -3.64 -15.53 -9.14
CA GLY A 219 -4.20 -15.27 -7.82
C GLY A 219 -3.79 -13.94 -7.17
N MET A 220 -2.97 -13.13 -7.84
CA MET A 220 -2.67 -11.77 -7.37
C MET A 220 -3.92 -10.90 -7.50
N THR A 221 -4.31 -10.22 -6.42
CA THR A 221 -5.56 -9.48 -6.35
C THR A 221 -5.39 -7.96 -6.18
N LEU A 222 -4.25 -7.51 -5.65
CA LEU A 222 -3.94 -6.11 -5.43
C LEU A 222 -2.92 -5.64 -6.46
N ASN A 223 -3.38 -4.93 -7.50
CA ASN A 223 -2.54 -4.60 -8.64
C ASN A 223 -2.24 -3.11 -8.66
N MET A 224 -0.95 -2.75 -8.59
CA MET A 224 -0.50 -1.37 -8.66
C MET A 224 0.21 -1.12 -9.99
N CYS A 225 -0.27 -0.12 -10.73
CA CYS A 225 0.26 0.20 -12.05
C CYS A 225 0.55 1.70 -12.17
N SER A 226 1.76 2.02 -12.60
CA SER A 226 2.21 3.38 -12.89
C SER A 226 2.29 4.29 -11.65
N SER A 227 2.53 5.56 -11.89
CA SER A 227 2.53 6.65 -10.91
C SER A 227 1.93 7.89 -11.57
N ASP A 228 1.64 8.93 -10.77
CA ASP A 228 1.19 10.24 -11.27
C ASP A 228 2.15 10.79 -12.34
N LEU A 229 3.45 10.74 -12.08
CA LEU A 229 4.47 11.13 -13.08
C LEU A 229 4.47 10.18 -14.29
N GLY A 230 4.34 8.89 -14.07
CA GLY A 230 4.30 7.90 -15.15
C GLY A 230 3.12 8.13 -16.09
N LEU A 231 1.94 8.40 -15.55
CA LEU A 231 0.75 8.73 -16.34
C LEU A 231 0.90 10.06 -17.09
N LEU A 232 1.42 11.10 -16.41
CA LEU A 232 1.67 12.39 -17.04
C LEU A 232 2.68 12.27 -18.19
N MET A 233 3.80 11.57 -17.96
CA MET A 233 4.82 11.35 -18.97
C MET A 233 4.29 10.53 -20.16
N SER A 234 3.46 9.54 -19.90
CA SER A 234 2.86 8.71 -20.96
C SER A 234 1.93 9.53 -21.84
N GLY A 235 1.01 10.29 -21.25
CA GLY A 235 0.11 11.17 -22.00
C GLY A 235 0.85 12.28 -22.74
N ALA A 236 1.88 12.89 -22.14
CA ALA A 236 2.69 13.91 -22.81
C ALA A 236 3.47 13.33 -24.03
N LYS A 237 4.00 12.10 -23.92
CA LYS A 237 4.67 11.42 -25.04
C LYS A 237 3.72 11.14 -26.19
N GLU A 238 2.51 10.65 -25.88
CA GLU A 238 1.48 10.39 -26.89
C GLU A 238 1.19 11.66 -27.72
N LEU A 239 1.01 12.80 -27.05
CA LEU A 239 0.78 14.08 -27.74
C LEU A 239 2.03 14.59 -28.49
N SER A 240 3.23 14.33 -27.99
CA SER A 240 4.47 14.79 -28.63
C SER A 240 4.80 14.04 -29.93
N CYS A 241 4.24 12.86 -30.15
CA CYS A 241 4.37 12.10 -31.39
C CYS A 241 3.55 12.67 -32.56
N LEU A 242 2.77 13.72 -32.35
CA LEU A 242 1.98 14.40 -33.36
C LEU A 242 2.80 15.45 -34.21
N ARG A 243 4.13 15.45 -34.04
CA ARG A 243 5.04 16.37 -34.78
C ARG A 243 5.55 15.76 -36.07
#